data_2b0280a122fb58bc6e04c0e0387e939c
#
_entry.id   2b0280a122fb58bc6e04c0e0387e939c
#
_cell.length_a   1.000
_cell.length_b   1.000
_cell.length_c   1.000
_cell.angle_alpha   90.00
_cell.angle_beta   90.00
_cell.angle_gamma   90.00
#
_symmetry.space_group_name_H-M   'P 1'
#
loop_
_entity.id
_entity.type
_entity.pdbx_description
1 polymer ?
#
loop_
_entity_poly.entity_id
_entity_poly.type
_entity_poly.pdbx_seq_one_letter_code
_entity_poly.pdbx_strand_id
1 'polypeptide(L)'
;LRHRDPGVVAAALLDPNVTTECICDLVHLHPAALQLVYHMKGPEAMIAVSDSVATHGLPDGRYTVAGQDYIVQNGVSRCANGTLDGGGVYLDGAVRNLQSIGIPAQDACLMASTTPAALLGLPRTIHPGHPAVLVGWSEGWQVERVWRDS
;
A
#
# COMPACT_ATOMS: atom_id res chain seq x y z
N LEU A 1 10.61 -16.30 4.42
CA LEU A 1 10.78 -16.60 5.84
C LEU A 1 10.70 -18.12 6.05
N ARG A 2 11.81 -18.75 6.37
CA ARG A 2 11.88 -20.19 6.69
C ARG A 2 12.41 -20.35 8.11
N HIS A 3 11.91 -21.34 8.85
CA HIS A 3 12.24 -21.49 10.29
C HIS A 3 13.72 -21.84 10.58
N ARG A 4 14.48 -22.38 9.61
CA ARG A 4 15.93 -22.65 9.72
C ARG A 4 16.79 -21.72 8.86
N ASP A 5 16.17 -20.92 8.00
CA ASP A 5 16.81 -19.93 7.14
C ASP A 5 15.85 -18.75 6.99
N PRO A 6 15.81 -17.85 7.99
CA PRO A 6 14.82 -16.79 8.05
C PRO A 6 14.97 -15.73 6.95
N GLY A 7 16.19 -15.50 6.45
CA GLY A 7 16.45 -14.62 5.32
C GLY A 7 16.18 -13.14 5.59
N VAL A 8 16.21 -12.34 4.51
CA VAL A 8 16.07 -10.87 4.56
C VAL A 8 14.75 -10.41 5.20
N VAL A 9 13.66 -11.15 5.01
CA VAL A 9 12.35 -10.78 5.59
C VAL A 9 12.43 -10.74 7.11
N ALA A 10 13.02 -11.77 7.75
CA ALA A 10 13.16 -11.77 9.20
C ALA A 10 14.12 -10.65 9.68
N ALA A 11 15.22 -10.42 8.98
CA ALA A 11 16.14 -9.33 9.29
C ALA A 11 15.42 -7.97 9.24
N ALA A 12 14.66 -7.69 8.19
CA ALA A 12 13.92 -6.45 8.04
C ALA A 12 12.84 -6.27 9.12
N LEU A 13 12.13 -7.36 9.50
CA LEU A 13 11.09 -7.30 10.53
C LEU A 13 11.66 -7.09 11.93
N LEU A 14 12.85 -7.61 12.22
CA LEU A 14 13.47 -7.54 13.55
C LEU A 14 14.32 -6.27 13.76
N ASP A 15 14.83 -5.65 12.69
CA ASP A 15 15.63 -4.43 12.82
C ASP A 15 14.71 -3.21 12.99
N PRO A 16 14.76 -2.49 14.14
CA PRO A 16 13.92 -1.33 14.39
C PRO A 16 14.24 -0.14 13.49
N ASN A 17 15.40 -0.10 12.86
CA ASN A 17 15.81 1.00 11.97
C ASN A 17 15.36 0.80 10.52
N VAL A 18 14.81 -0.36 10.19
CA VAL A 18 14.29 -0.66 8.85
C VAL A 18 12.81 -0.33 8.76
N THR A 19 12.44 0.55 7.86
CA THR A 19 11.05 0.77 7.44
C THR A 19 10.71 -0.20 6.30
N THR A 20 9.52 -0.82 6.35
CA THR A 20 9.07 -1.80 5.37
C THR A 20 7.95 -1.23 4.51
N GLU A 21 8.05 -1.37 3.20
CA GLU A 21 6.95 -1.10 2.26
C GLU A 21 6.18 -2.39 1.99
N CYS A 22 4.85 -2.29 2.00
CA CYS A 22 3.96 -3.41 1.76
C CYS A 22 2.91 -3.06 0.71
N ILE A 23 2.77 -3.91 -0.32
CA ILE A 23 1.67 -3.81 -1.28
C ILE A 23 0.41 -4.34 -0.60
N CYS A 24 -0.52 -3.43 -0.29
CA CYS A 24 -1.68 -3.74 0.55
C CYS A 24 -2.95 -4.05 -0.29
N ASP A 25 -2.80 -4.80 -1.37
CA ASP A 25 -3.89 -5.18 -2.27
C ASP A 25 -4.55 -6.53 -1.92
N LEU A 26 -4.05 -7.26 -0.93
CA LEU A 26 -4.48 -8.61 -0.51
C LEU A 26 -4.27 -9.69 -1.58
N VAL A 27 -3.53 -9.39 -2.62
CA VAL A 27 -3.16 -10.30 -3.72
C VAL A 27 -1.67 -10.65 -3.64
N HIS A 28 -0.81 -9.65 -3.53
CA HIS A 28 0.64 -9.82 -3.37
C HIS A 28 1.00 -10.40 -2.00
N LEU A 29 0.32 -9.94 -0.97
CA LEU A 29 0.52 -10.40 0.40
C LEU A 29 -0.79 -10.94 0.98
N HIS A 30 -0.71 -12.15 1.54
CA HIS A 30 -1.82 -12.71 2.29
C HIS A 30 -2.15 -11.82 3.50
N PRO A 31 -3.42 -11.66 3.91
CA PRO A 31 -3.81 -10.88 5.09
C PRO A 31 -2.99 -11.15 6.34
N ALA A 32 -2.71 -12.41 6.65
CA ALA A 32 -1.89 -12.80 7.80
C ALA A 32 -0.43 -12.32 7.69
N ALA A 33 0.12 -12.20 6.48
CA ALA A 33 1.46 -11.65 6.28
C ALA A 33 1.49 -10.13 6.57
N LEU A 34 0.48 -9.39 6.11
CA LEU A 34 0.32 -7.97 6.42
C LEU A 34 0.13 -7.74 7.93
N GLN A 35 -0.69 -8.56 8.60
CA GLN A 35 -0.87 -8.51 10.05
C GLN A 35 0.46 -8.80 10.79
N LEU A 36 1.25 -9.79 10.33
CA LEU A 36 2.56 -10.08 10.91
C LEU A 36 3.50 -8.88 10.80
N VAL A 37 3.59 -8.25 9.62
CA VAL A 37 4.42 -7.05 9.43
C VAL A 37 3.94 -5.93 10.34
N TYR A 38 2.63 -5.67 10.39
CA TYR A 38 2.04 -4.65 11.25
C TYR A 38 2.35 -4.88 12.74
N HIS A 39 2.22 -6.10 13.24
CA HIS A 39 2.53 -6.42 14.64
C HIS A 39 4.02 -6.31 14.97
N MET A 40 4.90 -6.58 14.01
CA MET A 40 6.34 -6.50 14.23
C MET A 40 6.90 -5.08 14.10
N LYS A 41 6.35 -4.28 13.17
CA LYS A 41 6.88 -2.95 12.81
C LYS A 41 6.06 -1.79 13.39
N GLY A 42 4.79 -1.99 13.61
CA GLY A 42 3.85 -0.91 13.95
C GLY A 42 3.60 0.04 12.78
N PRO A 43 2.67 1.00 12.95
CA PRO A 43 2.28 1.92 11.88
C PRO A 43 3.37 2.95 11.54
N GLU A 44 4.36 3.16 12.42
CA GLU A 44 5.44 4.14 12.22
C GLU A 44 6.62 3.60 11.40
N ALA A 45 6.68 2.28 11.21
CA ALA A 45 7.75 1.61 10.45
C ALA A 45 7.21 0.66 9.36
N MET A 46 5.91 0.71 9.07
CA MET A 46 5.27 0.06 7.94
C MET A 46 4.66 1.12 7.02
N ILE A 47 4.94 1.05 5.72
CA ILE A 47 4.39 1.93 4.69
C ILE A 47 3.45 1.11 3.79
N ALA A 48 2.23 1.60 3.59
CA ALA A 48 1.31 1.06 2.62
C ALA A 48 1.61 1.66 1.25
N VAL A 49 1.84 0.80 0.26
CA VAL A 49 2.03 1.20 -1.14
C VAL A 49 0.99 0.54 -2.03
N SER A 50 0.63 1.20 -3.12
CA SER A 50 -0.27 0.66 -4.14
C SER A 50 0.46 -0.22 -5.15
N ASP A 51 1.70 0.12 -5.49
CA ASP A 51 2.45 -0.47 -6.60
C ASP A 51 1.66 -0.46 -7.92
N SER A 52 0.89 0.61 -8.15
CA SER A 52 0.02 0.74 -9.31
C SER A 52 0.80 0.79 -10.62
N VAL A 53 0.35 0.02 -11.60
CA VAL A 53 0.93 -0.09 -12.94
C VAL A 53 0.00 0.44 -14.02
N ALA A 54 0.50 0.57 -15.25
CA ALA A 54 -0.26 1.17 -16.36
C ALA A 54 -1.56 0.41 -16.72
N THR A 55 -1.65 -0.86 -16.38
CA THR A 55 -2.85 -1.70 -16.58
C THR A 55 -3.85 -1.62 -15.42
N HIS A 56 -3.52 -0.91 -14.34
CA HIS A 56 -4.42 -0.78 -13.19
C HIS A 56 -5.71 -0.05 -13.56
N GLY A 57 -6.83 -0.60 -13.14
CA GLY A 57 -8.16 -0.02 -13.38
C GLY A 57 -8.71 -0.25 -14.80
N LEU A 58 -7.96 -0.93 -15.68
CA LEU A 58 -8.48 -1.35 -16.96
C LEU A 58 -9.46 -2.53 -16.79
N PRO A 59 -10.48 -2.66 -17.67
CA PRO A 59 -11.36 -3.83 -17.71
C PRO A 59 -10.58 -5.13 -17.93
N ASP A 60 -11.20 -6.26 -17.57
CA ASP A 60 -10.65 -7.58 -17.89
C ASP A 60 -10.34 -7.70 -19.38
N GLY A 61 -9.13 -8.14 -19.72
CA GLY A 61 -8.67 -8.20 -21.10
C GLY A 61 -7.18 -8.40 -21.25
N ARG A 62 -6.72 -8.38 -22.51
CA ARG A 62 -5.31 -8.40 -22.87
C ARG A 62 -4.86 -7.02 -23.30
N TYR A 63 -3.69 -6.61 -22.85
CA TYR A 63 -3.11 -5.29 -23.13
C TYR A 63 -1.65 -5.40 -23.46
N THR A 64 -1.19 -4.57 -24.39
CA THR A 64 0.24 -4.43 -24.70
C THR A 64 0.69 -3.05 -24.26
N VAL A 65 1.61 -2.99 -23.32
CA VAL A 65 2.17 -1.75 -22.77
C VAL A 65 3.69 -1.79 -22.91
N ALA A 66 4.26 -0.78 -23.56
CA ALA A 66 5.69 -0.68 -23.81
C ALA A 66 6.30 -1.95 -24.46
N GLY A 67 5.53 -2.64 -25.31
CA GLY A 67 5.96 -3.85 -26.01
C GLY A 67 5.89 -5.13 -25.19
N GLN A 68 5.31 -5.10 -24.00
CA GLN A 68 5.06 -6.28 -23.16
C GLN A 68 3.56 -6.57 -23.06
N ASP A 69 3.20 -7.85 -23.06
CA ASP A 69 1.82 -8.30 -22.99
C ASP A 69 1.40 -8.62 -21.55
N TYR A 70 0.23 -8.12 -21.20
CA TYR A 70 -0.40 -8.27 -19.89
C TYR A 70 -1.81 -8.81 -20.02
N ILE A 71 -2.25 -9.50 -18.98
CA ILE A 71 -3.62 -9.99 -18.85
C ILE A 71 -4.19 -9.40 -17.54
N VAL A 72 -5.25 -8.61 -17.67
CA VAL A 72 -6.06 -8.16 -16.53
C VAL A 72 -7.22 -9.13 -16.35
N GLN A 73 -7.36 -9.66 -15.15
CA GLN A 73 -8.45 -10.53 -14.76
C GLN A 73 -8.86 -10.27 -13.32
N ASN A 74 -10.16 -9.97 -13.11
CA ASN A 74 -10.71 -9.59 -11.80
C ASN A 74 -9.94 -8.42 -11.14
N GLY A 75 -9.53 -7.43 -11.96
CA GLY A 75 -8.76 -6.27 -11.51
C GLY A 75 -7.28 -6.55 -11.18
N VAL A 76 -6.80 -7.78 -11.39
CA VAL A 76 -5.40 -8.17 -11.15
C VAL A 76 -4.66 -8.25 -12.48
N SER A 77 -3.54 -7.52 -12.59
CA SER A 77 -2.67 -7.56 -13.75
C SER A 77 -1.59 -8.63 -13.62
N ARG A 78 -1.36 -9.36 -14.70
CA ARG A 78 -0.28 -10.37 -14.79
C ARG A 78 0.44 -10.24 -16.11
N CYS A 79 1.74 -10.48 -16.07
CA CYS A 79 2.53 -10.69 -17.28
C CYS A 79 2.08 -11.95 -18.03
N ALA A 80 2.44 -12.09 -19.31
CA ALA A 80 2.09 -13.24 -20.14
C ALA A 80 2.54 -14.60 -19.54
N ASN A 81 3.60 -14.62 -18.72
CA ASN A 81 4.09 -15.80 -18.00
C ASN A 81 3.33 -16.11 -16.69
N GLY A 82 2.29 -15.33 -16.34
CA GLY A 82 1.47 -15.50 -15.15
C GLY A 82 1.98 -14.79 -13.89
N THR A 83 3.17 -14.18 -13.92
CA THR A 83 3.68 -13.39 -12.79
C THR A 83 2.81 -12.16 -12.54
N LEU A 84 2.59 -11.81 -11.28
CA LEU A 84 1.92 -10.54 -10.90
C LEU A 84 2.73 -9.36 -11.46
N ASP A 85 2.01 -8.35 -11.97
CA ASP A 85 2.62 -7.19 -12.63
C ASP A 85 2.62 -5.94 -11.73
N GLY A 86 1.90 -5.91 -10.70
CA GLY A 86 1.78 -4.78 -9.78
C GLY A 86 0.47 -4.79 -9.02
N GLY A 87 0.28 -3.81 -8.15
CA GLY A 87 -0.83 -3.76 -7.22
C GLY A 87 -2.19 -3.61 -7.89
N GLY A 88 -3.17 -4.30 -7.33
CA GLY A 88 -4.56 -4.33 -7.82
C GLY A 88 -5.46 -3.25 -7.23
N VAL A 89 -4.94 -2.32 -6.40
CA VAL A 89 -5.73 -1.25 -5.77
C VAL A 89 -4.98 0.09 -5.75
N TYR A 90 -5.71 1.19 -5.76
CA TYR A 90 -5.16 2.50 -5.43
C TYR A 90 -4.90 2.61 -3.91
N LEU A 91 -4.21 3.65 -3.48
CA LEU A 91 -3.80 3.78 -2.09
C LEU A 91 -4.99 3.91 -1.12
N ASP A 92 -6.09 4.49 -1.55
CA ASP A 92 -7.35 4.50 -0.79
C ASP A 92 -7.94 3.09 -0.60
N GLY A 93 -7.85 2.25 -1.62
CA GLY A 93 -8.18 0.83 -1.54
C GLY A 93 -7.27 0.07 -0.57
N ALA A 94 -5.97 0.38 -0.57
CA ALA A 94 -5.00 -0.19 0.37
C ALA A 94 -5.38 0.13 1.84
N VAL A 95 -5.81 1.38 2.13
CA VAL A 95 -6.30 1.77 3.46
C VAL A 95 -7.54 0.96 3.86
N ARG A 96 -8.51 0.77 2.96
CA ARG A 96 -9.70 -0.05 3.23
C ARG A 96 -9.35 -1.53 3.43
N ASN A 97 -8.43 -2.06 2.64
CA ASN A 97 -7.95 -3.44 2.78
C ASN A 97 -7.29 -3.68 4.15
N LEU A 98 -6.44 -2.77 4.61
CA LEU A 98 -5.83 -2.85 5.94
C LEU A 98 -6.88 -2.86 7.05
N GLN A 99 -7.91 -2.02 6.94
CA GLN A 99 -9.02 -2.03 7.89
C GLN A 99 -9.81 -3.35 7.84
N SER A 100 -10.06 -3.89 6.66
CA SER A 100 -10.82 -5.14 6.49
C SER A 100 -10.15 -6.35 7.14
N ILE A 101 -8.84 -6.29 7.33
CA ILE A 101 -8.05 -7.33 8.04
C ILE A 101 -7.81 -7.00 9.52
N GLY A 102 -8.50 -6.01 10.08
CA GLY A 102 -8.49 -5.67 11.49
C GLY A 102 -7.43 -4.68 11.95
N ILE A 103 -6.72 -4.01 11.03
CA ILE A 103 -5.81 -2.92 11.39
C ILE A 103 -6.64 -1.64 11.63
N PRO A 104 -6.39 -0.92 12.75
CA PRO A 104 -7.12 0.32 13.05
C PRO A 104 -7.04 1.32 11.91
N ALA A 105 -8.15 2.00 11.63
CA ALA A 105 -8.25 2.98 10.55
C ALA A 105 -7.21 4.11 10.67
N GLN A 106 -6.97 4.56 11.89
CA GLN A 106 -5.94 5.57 12.17
C GLN A 106 -4.56 5.08 11.73
N ASP A 107 -4.20 3.86 12.05
CA ASP A 107 -2.90 3.27 11.72
C ASP A 107 -2.77 3.04 10.20
N ALA A 108 -3.86 2.60 9.54
CA ALA A 108 -3.89 2.47 8.09
C ALA A 108 -3.64 3.83 7.39
N CYS A 109 -4.23 4.92 7.92
CA CYS A 109 -3.97 6.28 7.42
C CYS A 109 -2.53 6.74 7.71
N LEU A 110 -1.98 6.43 8.88
CA LEU A 110 -0.58 6.74 9.20
C LEU A 110 0.37 6.06 8.20
N MET A 111 0.19 4.76 7.96
CA MET A 111 0.99 3.98 7.02
C MET A 111 0.89 4.46 5.57
N ALA A 112 -0.24 5.05 5.17
CA ALA A 112 -0.47 5.55 3.82
C ALA A 112 -0.05 7.03 3.62
N SER A 113 0.23 7.78 4.68
CA SER A 113 0.49 9.22 4.59
C SER A 113 1.63 9.70 5.50
N THR A 114 1.43 9.65 6.81
CA THR A 114 2.36 10.24 7.79
C THR A 114 3.70 9.52 7.81
N THR A 115 3.70 8.19 7.78
CA THR A 115 4.92 7.37 7.81
C THR A 115 5.79 7.57 6.56
N PRO A 116 5.25 7.50 5.31
CA PRO A 116 6.06 7.82 4.13
C PRO A 116 6.52 9.28 4.10
N ALA A 117 5.70 10.24 4.56
CA ALA A 117 6.12 11.63 4.67
C ALA A 117 7.30 11.80 5.65
N ALA A 118 7.28 11.05 6.76
CA ALA A 118 8.39 11.02 7.72
C ALA A 118 9.70 10.55 7.08
N LEU A 119 9.63 9.45 6.35
CA LEU A 119 10.79 8.87 5.66
C LEU A 119 11.40 9.85 4.65
N LEU A 120 10.55 10.64 3.97
CA LEU A 120 10.97 11.63 2.99
C LEU A 120 11.33 13.00 3.59
N GLY A 121 11.25 13.18 4.91
CA GLY A 121 11.50 14.46 5.57
C GLY A 121 10.46 15.55 5.28
N LEU A 122 9.25 15.15 4.87
CA LEU A 122 8.14 16.04 4.55
C LEU A 122 7.31 16.40 5.81
N PRO A 123 6.55 17.51 5.79
CA PRO A 123 5.60 17.84 6.86
C PRO A 123 4.60 16.70 7.10
N ARG A 124 4.34 16.37 8.37
CA ARG A 124 3.53 15.22 8.80
C ARG A 124 2.25 15.60 9.53
N THR A 125 2.07 16.88 9.79
CA THR A 125 0.97 17.36 10.64
C THR A 125 0.06 18.29 9.87
N ILE A 126 -1.23 18.20 10.16
CA ILE A 126 -2.21 19.19 9.75
C ILE A 126 -2.04 20.37 10.68
N HIS A 127 -1.50 21.48 10.18
CA HIS A 127 -1.24 22.69 10.97
C HIS A 127 -1.53 23.94 10.15
N PRO A 128 -2.16 24.98 10.73
CA PRO A 128 -2.34 26.26 10.05
C PRO A 128 -1.01 26.82 9.54
N GLY A 129 -1.00 27.22 8.25
CA GLY A 129 0.20 27.72 7.58
C GLY A 129 0.99 26.65 6.79
N HIS A 130 0.65 25.37 6.92
CA HIS A 130 1.18 24.32 6.05
C HIS A 130 0.34 24.18 4.78
N PRO A 131 0.94 23.76 3.64
CA PRO A 131 0.20 23.42 2.43
C PRO A 131 -0.90 22.40 2.72
N ALA A 132 -2.10 22.63 2.18
CA ALA A 132 -3.20 21.69 2.32
C ALA A 132 -3.05 20.54 1.32
N VAL A 133 -2.49 19.41 1.75
CA VAL A 133 -2.48 18.15 1.01
C VAL A 133 -3.23 17.12 1.86
N LEU A 134 -4.57 17.12 1.72
CA LEU A 134 -5.47 16.41 2.63
C LEU A 134 -6.46 15.56 1.84
N VAL A 135 -6.83 14.43 2.45
CA VAL A 135 -7.91 13.56 1.96
C VAL A 135 -8.97 13.46 3.04
N GLY A 136 -10.20 13.85 2.70
CA GLY A 136 -11.38 13.67 3.54
C GLY A 136 -12.08 12.36 3.21
N TRP A 137 -12.41 11.60 4.25
CA TRP A 137 -13.09 10.31 4.16
C TRP A 137 -14.51 10.39 4.71
N SER A 138 -15.45 9.66 4.10
CA SER A 138 -16.76 9.40 4.68
C SER A 138 -16.70 8.43 5.85
N GLU A 139 -17.81 8.28 6.58
CA GLU A 139 -17.97 7.23 7.59
C GLU A 139 -17.80 5.81 7.00
N GLY A 140 -18.14 5.63 5.71
CA GLY A 140 -17.95 4.37 4.97
C GLY A 140 -16.57 4.23 4.33
N TRP A 141 -15.59 5.04 4.71
CA TRP A 141 -14.21 5.02 4.20
C TRP A 141 -14.10 5.16 2.68
N GLN A 142 -14.98 5.98 2.09
CA GLN A 142 -14.83 6.45 0.72
C GLN A 142 -14.18 7.82 0.72
N VAL A 143 -13.32 8.10 -0.26
CA VAL A 143 -12.76 9.44 -0.45
C VAL A 143 -13.88 10.38 -0.90
N GLU A 144 -14.20 11.37 -0.06
CA GLU A 144 -15.21 12.39 -0.37
C GLU A 144 -14.60 13.67 -0.92
N ARG A 145 -13.43 14.03 -0.43
CA ARG A 145 -12.79 15.29 -0.80
C ARG A 145 -11.28 15.20 -0.76
N VAL A 146 -10.65 15.85 -1.71
CA VAL A 146 -9.19 16.04 -1.76
C VAL A 146 -8.92 17.54 -1.78
N TRP A 147 -8.06 18.00 -0.89
CA TRP A 147 -7.50 19.35 -0.92
C TRP A 147 -6.05 19.25 -1.34
N ARG A 148 -5.67 20.10 -2.29
CA ARG A 148 -4.31 20.17 -2.79
C ARG A 148 -4.02 21.60 -3.17
N ASP A 149 -2.97 22.19 -2.58
CA ASP A 149 -2.47 23.48 -3.02
C ASP A 149 -1.99 23.37 -4.47
N SER A 150 -2.36 24.35 -5.28
CA SER A 150 -2.00 24.44 -6.70
C SER A 150 -0.62 25.06 -6.89
#